data_c426986fd454659540bfcd72341bdd49
#
_entry.id   c426986fd454659540bfcd72341bdd49
#
_cell.length_a   1.000
_cell.length_b   1.000
_cell.length_c   1.000
_cell.angle_alpha   90.00
_cell.angle_beta   90.00
_cell.angle_gamma   90.00
#
_symmetry.space_group_name_H-M   'P 1'
#
loop_
_entity.id
_entity.type
_entity.pdbx_description
1 polymer ?
#
loop_
_entity_poly.entity_id
_entity_poly.type
_entity_poly.pdbx_seq_one_letter_code
_entity_poly.pdbx_strand_id
1 'polypeptide(L)'
;RAACPEGLWHDLETPAAIHRGEVVRSLPEEVARGETGLDCIDAFSKKLTRDGWLHNHERMWLASCLIHTCNVSWKVGASWFLQHLLDADTASNNFSWQWVAGTFSSKPYIFNRENVERFTNGMYCQACPAFGRCDFEGTYEQLAEKLFIDASVEREVRLTIPPVVIREHREIPDESLVWVTLDS
;
A
#
# COMPACT_ATOMS: atom_id res chain seq x y z
N ARG A 1 12.54 -14.33 -8.53
CA ARG A 1 11.36 -14.52 -9.43
C ARG A 1 10.80 -15.96 -9.45
N ALA A 2 11.51 -16.97 -8.95
CA ALA A 2 11.05 -18.35 -9.01
C ALA A 2 10.39 -18.88 -7.72
N ALA A 3 10.37 -18.12 -6.63
CA ALA A 3 10.05 -18.69 -5.32
C ALA A 3 8.57 -18.67 -4.94
N CYS A 4 7.72 -17.79 -5.52
CA CYS A 4 6.30 -17.76 -5.17
C CYS A 4 5.44 -17.02 -6.20
N PRO A 5 5.29 -17.50 -7.46
CA PRO A 5 4.44 -16.83 -8.45
C PRO A 5 2.96 -16.82 -8.03
N GLU A 6 2.49 -17.80 -7.28
CA GLU A 6 1.11 -17.88 -6.80
C GLU A 6 0.85 -16.91 -5.65
N GLY A 7 1.81 -16.71 -4.75
CA GLY A 7 1.70 -15.76 -3.65
C GLY A 7 1.57 -14.29 -4.07
N LEU A 8 1.94 -13.96 -5.31
CA LEU A 8 1.85 -12.57 -5.81
C LEU A 8 0.41 -12.05 -5.92
N TRP A 9 -0.58 -12.93 -6.04
CA TRP A 9 -2.00 -12.58 -6.18
C TRP A 9 -2.91 -13.20 -5.12
N HIS A 10 -2.33 -13.88 -4.14
CA HIS A 10 -3.04 -14.47 -3.00
C HIS A 10 -2.53 -13.85 -1.71
N ASP A 11 -3.40 -13.77 -0.72
CA ASP A 11 -3.01 -13.32 0.62
C ASP A 11 -1.98 -14.30 1.18
N LEU A 12 -0.82 -13.78 1.58
CA LEU A 12 0.26 -14.62 2.13
C LEU A 12 -0.11 -15.15 3.51
N GLU A 13 -0.83 -14.33 4.28
CA GLU A 13 -1.31 -14.64 5.62
C GLU A 13 -2.77 -14.20 5.78
N THR A 14 -3.44 -14.70 6.81
CA THR A 14 -4.74 -14.13 7.20
C THR A 14 -4.57 -12.67 7.57
N PRO A 15 -5.47 -11.77 7.10
CA PRO A 15 -5.39 -10.35 7.43
C PRO A 15 -5.22 -10.10 8.93
N ALA A 16 -4.31 -9.21 9.29
CA ALA A 16 -4.00 -8.87 10.68
C ALA A 16 -5.17 -8.14 11.40
N ALA A 17 -6.09 -7.59 10.64
CA ALA A 17 -7.30 -6.95 11.16
C ALA A 17 -8.50 -7.18 10.24
N ILE A 18 -9.70 -7.16 10.80
CA ILE A 18 -10.96 -7.36 10.07
C ILE A 18 -11.63 -6.01 9.88
N HIS A 19 -11.87 -5.62 8.64
CA HIS A 19 -12.57 -4.37 8.31
C HIS A 19 -14.05 -4.41 8.69
N ARG A 20 -14.62 -3.23 8.94
CA ARG A 20 -16.05 -3.05 9.28
C ARG A 20 -16.96 -3.02 8.06
N GLY A 21 -16.64 -3.53 6.95
CA GLY A 21 -17.50 -3.48 5.76
C GLY A 21 -17.20 -4.62 4.81
N GLU A 22 -18.02 -4.73 3.79
CA GLU A 22 -17.79 -5.68 2.72
C GLU A 22 -16.65 -5.22 1.82
N VAL A 23 -15.85 -6.18 1.35
CA VAL A 23 -14.74 -5.90 0.44
C VAL A 23 -15.25 -5.55 -0.95
N VAL A 24 -14.93 -4.34 -1.40
CA VAL A 24 -15.23 -3.85 -2.74
C VAL A 24 -14.23 -4.41 -3.75
N ARG A 25 -14.73 -4.95 -4.86
CA ARG A 25 -13.92 -5.61 -5.91
C ARG A 25 -13.78 -4.79 -7.19
N SER A 26 -14.07 -3.51 -7.11
CA SER A 26 -13.87 -2.54 -8.20
C SER A 26 -13.19 -1.28 -7.66
N LEU A 27 -12.46 -0.60 -8.51
CA LEU A 27 -11.88 0.70 -8.17
C LEU A 27 -13.00 1.75 -8.16
N PRO A 28 -13.19 2.52 -7.06
CA PRO A 28 -14.15 3.61 -7.04
C PRO A 28 -13.82 4.66 -8.10
N GLU A 29 -14.83 5.10 -8.87
CA GLU A 29 -14.62 6.05 -9.96
C GLU A 29 -14.08 7.39 -9.46
N GLU A 30 -14.55 7.86 -8.31
CA GLU A 30 -14.10 9.09 -7.67
C GLU A 30 -12.61 9.05 -7.31
N VAL A 31 -12.10 7.88 -6.89
CA VAL A 31 -10.65 7.71 -6.65
C VAL A 31 -9.91 7.68 -7.98
N ALA A 32 -10.40 6.91 -8.96
CA ALA A 32 -9.74 6.80 -10.27
C ALA A 32 -9.63 8.16 -10.98
N ARG A 33 -10.62 9.04 -10.81
CA ARG A 33 -10.65 10.39 -11.40
C ARG A 33 -9.98 11.45 -10.52
N GLY A 34 -9.69 11.15 -9.26
CA GLY A 34 -9.22 12.12 -8.27
C GLY A 34 -10.28 13.17 -7.95
N GLU A 35 -11.49 12.72 -7.66
CA GLU A 35 -12.69 13.51 -7.36
C GLU A 35 -13.33 13.09 -6.03
N THR A 36 -12.52 12.62 -5.08
CA THR A 36 -12.99 12.17 -3.75
C THR A 36 -13.36 13.33 -2.84
N GLY A 37 -12.88 14.55 -3.14
CA GLY A 37 -12.97 15.71 -2.27
C GLY A 37 -11.93 15.72 -1.15
N LEU A 38 -10.95 14.83 -1.20
CA LEU A 38 -9.76 14.79 -0.34
C LEU A 38 -8.55 15.24 -1.18
N ASP A 39 -8.13 16.49 -1.04
CA ASP A 39 -7.11 17.10 -1.93
C ASP A 39 -5.83 16.25 -2.07
N CYS A 40 -5.38 15.61 -0.99
CA CYS A 40 -4.22 14.74 -1.03
C CYS A 40 -4.46 13.50 -1.90
N ILE A 41 -5.56 12.79 -1.71
CA ILE A 41 -5.92 11.58 -2.46
C ILE A 41 -6.16 11.91 -3.93
N ASP A 42 -6.87 13.01 -4.19
CA ASP A 42 -7.15 13.49 -5.54
C ASP A 42 -5.88 13.87 -6.30
N ALA A 43 -4.95 14.54 -5.62
CA ALA A 43 -3.65 14.89 -6.18
C ALA A 43 -2.82 13.63 -6.50
N PHE A 44 -2.79 12.64 -5.60
CA PHE A 44 -2.04 11.40 -5.82
C PHE A 44 -2.62 10.57 -6.96
N SER A 45 -3.95 10.45 -7.04
CA SER A 45 -4.64 9.75 -8.14
C SER A 45 -4.36 10.39 -9.49
N LYS A 46 -4.48 11.72 -9.57
CA LYS A 46 -4.18 12.49 -10.79
C LYS A 46 -2.70 12.39 -11.17
N LYS A 47 -1.81 12.44 -10.20
CA LYS A 47 -0.36 12.31 -10.43
C LYS A 47 -0.01 10.92 -10.94
N LEU A 48 -0.59 9.86 -10.35
CA LEU A 48 -0.40 8.48 -10.80
C LEU A 48 -0.77 8.31 -12.27
N THR A 49 -1.98 8.76 -12.64
CA THR A 49 -2.49 8.57 -14.01
C THR A 49 -1.83 9.46 -15.05
N ARG A 50 -1.39 10.67 -14.67
CA ARG A 50 -0.74 11.62 -15.57
C ARG A 50 0.75 11.36 -15.73
N ASP A 51 1.46 11.16 -14.61
CA ASP A 51 2.93 11.14 -14.56
C ASP A 51 3.49 9.72 -14.52
N GLY A 52 2.67 8.74 -14.16
CA GLY A 52 3.11 7.35 -14.00
C GLY A 52 4.08 7.15 -12.83
N TRP A 53 4.14 8.10 -11.89
CA TRP A 53 5.07 8.04 -10.78
C TRP A 53 4.48 8.68 -9.51
N LEU A 54 4.75 8.05 -8.38
CA LEU A 54 4.41 8.53 -7.05
C LEU A 54 5.60 8.39 -6.11
N HIS A 55 5.78 9.36 -5.22
CA HIS A 55 6.69 9.22 -4.09
C HIS A 55 6.22 8.07 -3.17
N ASN A 56 7.15 7.41 -2.47
CA ASN A 56 6.83 6.25 -1.64
C ASN A 56 5.70 6.51 -0.64
N HIS A 57 5.70 7.65 0.06
CA HIS A 57 4.61 8.01 0.98
C HIS A 57 3.26 8.14 0.25
N GLU A 58 3.24 8.77 -0.93
CA GLU A 58 2.01 8.91 -1.72
C GLU A 58 1.43 7.54 -2.12
N ARG A 59 2.31 6.59 -2.48
CA ARG A 59 1.90 5.19 -2.76
C ARG A 59 1.28 4.53 -1.55
N MET A 60 1.91 4.65 -0.39
CA MET A 60 1.43 4.04 0.85
C MET A 60 0.12 4.66 1.32
N TRP A 61 -0.04 5.98 1.26
CA TRP A 61 -1.26 6.67 1.65
C TRP A 61 -2.42 6.33 0.71
N LEU A 62 -2.18 6.33 -0.61
CA LEU A 62 -3.21 5.98 -1.59
C LEU A 62 -3.63 4.52 -1.45
N ALA A 63 -2.69 3.61 -1.24
CA ALA A 63 -2.99 2.20 -0.98
C ALA A 63 -3.78 2.01 0.32
N SER A 64 -3.38 2.68 1.40
CA SER A 64 -4.08 2.63 2.69
C SER A 64 -5.50 3.20 2.60
N CYS A 65 -5.68 4.31 1.89
CA CYS A 65 -7.01 4.88 1.63
C CYS A 65 -7.91 3.87 0.89
N LEU A 66 -7.44 3.29 -0.20
CA LEU A 66 -8.20 2.30 -0.97
C LEU A 66 -8.58 1.09 -0.13
N ILE A 67 -7.61 0.49 0.57
CA ILE A 67 -7.84 -0.74 1.32
C ILE A 67 -8.70 -0.48 2.55
N HIS A 68 -8.35 0.50 3.37
CA HIS A 68 -8.90 0.62 4.71
C HIS A 68 -10.08 1.59 4.80
N THR A 69 -10.07 2.68 4.02
CA THR A 69 -11.17 3.66 4.03
C THR A 69 -12.25 3.28 3.02
N CYS A 70 -11.87 2.87 1.82
CA CYS A 70 -12.81 2.49 0.77
C CYS A 70 -13.14 0.99 0.76
N ASN A 71 -12.55 0.18 1.64
CA ASN A 71 -12.69 -1.29 1.68
C ASN A 71 -12.42 -1.99 0.34
N VAL A 72 -11.55 -1.43 -0.49
CA VAL A 72 -11.21 -2.01 -1.79
C VAL A 72 -10.21 -3.15 -1.60
N SER A 73 -10.44 -4.28 -2.28
CA SER A 73 -9.46 -5.37 -2.30
C SER A 73 -8.09 -4.87 -2.76
N TRP A 74 -7.04 -5.20 -2.02
CA TRP A 74 -5.68 -4.81 -2.37
C TRP A 74 -5.29 -5.22 -3.81
N LYS A 75 -5.86 -6.31 -4.32
CA LYS A 75 -5.62 -6.80 -5.69
C LYS A 75 -6.09 -5.80 -6.75
N VAL A 76 -7.19 -5.12 -6.50
CA VAL A 76 -7.74 -4.09 -7.39
C VAL A 76 -6.79 -2.89 -7.44
N GLY A 77 -6.38 -2.39 -6.27
CA GLY A 77 -5.44 -1.27 -6.20
C GLY A 77 -4.06 -1.63 -6.76
N ALA A 78 -3.55 -2.83 -6.46
CA ALA A 78 -2.30 -3.32 -7.02
C ALA A 78 -2.34 -3.39 -8.55
N SER A 79 -3.44 -3.88 -9.12
CA SER A 79 -3.64 -3.91 -10.57
C SER A 79 -3.67 -2.51 -11.17
N TRP A 80 -4.32 -1.56 -10.50
CA TRP A 80 -4.37 -0.17 -10.93
C TRP A 80 -2.98 0.48 -10.94
N PHE A 81 -2.17 0.24 -9.91
CA PHE A 81 -0.78 0.72 -9.88
C PHE A 81 0.06 0.12 -11.01
N LEU A 82 -0.06 -1.18 -11.26
CA LEU A 82 0.67 -1.84 -12.36
C LEU A 82 0.29 -1.31 -13.75
N GLN A 83 -0.92 -0.78 -13.92
CA GLN A 83 -1.37 -0.19 -15.19
C GLN A 83 -0.78 1.20 -15.43
N HIS A 84 -0.43 1.93 -14.38
CA HIS A 84 -0.05 3.34 -14.48
C HIS A 84 1.42 3.62 -14.11
N LEU A 85 2.00 2.89 -13.14
CA LEU A 85 3.37 3.15 -12.71
C LEU A 85 4.39 2.70 -13.75
N LEU A 86 5.27 3.61 -14.16
CA LEU A 86 6.35 3.35 -15.11
C LEU A 86 7.42 2.41 -14.52
N ASP A 87 7.62 2.46 -13.21
CA ASP A 87 8.58 1.64 -12.46
C ASP A 87 7.95 0.40 -11.82
N ALA A 88 6.75 0.00 -12.28
CA ALA A 88 6.03 -1.11 -11.68
C ALA A 88 6.71 -2.46 -11.89
N ASP A 89 7.14 -3.08 -10.81
CA ASP A 89 7.50 -4.50 -10.73
C ASP A 89 6.41 -5.27 -9.98
N THR A 90 5.90 -6.34 -10.58
CA THR A 90 4.74 -7.07 -10.03
C THR A 90 5.00 -7.61 -8.64
N ALA A 91 6.23 -8.11 -8.36
CA ALA A 91 6.53 -8.66 -7.04
C ALA A 91 6.59 -7.55 -5.99
N SER A 92 7.38 -6.51 -6.25
CA SER A 92 7.53 -5.37 -5.34
C SER A 92 6.18 -4.68 -5.08
N ASN A 93 5.42 -4.42 -6.14
CA ASN A 93 4.11 -3.80 -6.03
C ASN A 93 3.15 -4.64 -5.17
N ASN A 94 2.96 -5.91 -5.51
CA ASN A 94 1.97 -6.74 -4.84
C ASN A 94 2.34 -7.05 -3.37
N PHE A 95 3.63 -7.24 -3.06
CA PHE A 95 4.05 -7.39 -1.66
C PHE A 95 3.89 -6.10 -0.86
N SER A 96 4.13 -4.94 -1.46
CA SER A 96 3.89 -3.65 -0.81
C SER A 96 2.40 -3.45 -0.50
N TRP A 97 1.51 -3.80 -1.43
CA TRP A 97 0.07 -3.76 -1.22
C TRP A 97 -0.38 -4.73 -0.13
N GLN A 98 0.14 -5.95 -0.09
CA GLN A 98 -0.13 -6.92 0.96
C GLN A 98 0.40 -6.45 2.33
N TRP A 99 1.55 -5.78 2.35
CA TRP A 99 2.09 -5.19 3.58
C TRP A 99 1.13 -4.11 4.13
N VAL A 100 0.64 -3.22 3.28
CA VAL A 100 -0.37 -2.23 3.68
C VAL A 100 -1.65 -2.89 4.17
N ALA A 101 -2.11 -3.95 3.48
CA ALA A 101 -3.32 -4.68 3.83
C ALA A 101 -3.22 -5.49 5.14
N GLY A 102 -2.01 -5.72 5.64
CA GLY A 102 -1.80 -6.57 6.82
C GLY A 102 -1.88 -8.06 6.53
N THR A 103 -1.71 -8.49 5.28
CA THR A 103 -1.60 -9.91 4.87
C THR A 103 -0.15 -10.36 4.72
N PHE A 104 0.79 -9.46 5.01
CA PHE A 104 2.25 -9.68 5.01
C PHE A 104 2.93 -8.85 6.09
N SER A 105 2.20 -8.49 7.14
CA SER A 105 2.71 -7.72 8.28
C SER A 105 1.88 -8.01 9.54
N SER A 106 2.44 -7.73 10.71
CA SER A 106 1.79 -7.95 12.00
C SER A 106 0.57 -7.06 12.24
N LYS A 107 0.44 -5.96 11.50
CA LYS A 107 -0.67 -5.02 11.56
C LYS A 107 -0.88 -4.33 10.21
N PRO A 108 -2.11 -3.89 9.88
CA PRO A 108 -2.35 -3.08 8.71
C PRO A 108 -1.65 -1.73 8.83
N TYR A 109 -1.22 -1.18 7.70
CA TYR A 109 -0.69 0.18 7.65
C TYR A 109 -1.82 1.18 7.47
N ILE A 110 -2.00 2.06 8.43
CA ILE A 110 -2.90 3.22 8.35
C ILE A 110 -2.11 4.51 8.53
N PHE A 111 -2.67 5.62 8.10
CA PHE A 111 -2.09 6.96 8.27
C PHE A 111 -3.16 7.93 8.76
N ASN A 112 -2.73 9.04 9.34
CA ASN A 112 -3.62 10.11 9.75
C ASN A 112 -3.26 11.44 9.04
N ARG A 113 -4.13 12.44 9.18
CA ARG A 113 -3.95 13.77 8.59
C ARG A 113 -2.63 14.42 9.00
N GLU A 114 -2.26 14.33 10.26
CA GLU A 114 -0.99 14.90 10.76
C GLU A 114 0.23 14.32 10.07
N ASN A 115 0.19 13.02 9.75
CA ASN A 115 1.25 12.36 9.01
C ASN A 115 1.38 12.95 7.59
N VAL A 116 0.26 13.16 6.89
CA VAL A 116 0.26 13.81 5.57
C VAL A 116 0.79 15.23 5.67
N GLU A 117 0.30 16.05 6.61
CA GLU A 117 0.76 17.42 6.79
C GLU A 117 2.26 17.51 7.06
N ARG A 118 2.75 16.64 7.95
CA ARG A 118 4.18 16.60 8.32
C ARG A 118 5.09 16.35 7.12
N PHE A 119 4.75 15.41 6.27
CA PHE A 119 5.60 15.02 5.13
C PHE A 119 5.35 15.83 3.87
N THR A 120 4.27 16.61 3.81
CA THR A 120 3.94 17.50 2.68
C THR A 120 4.03 18.99 3.02
N ASN A 121 4.51 19.32 4.23
CA ASN A 121 4.52 20.70 4.76
C ASN A 121 3.15 21.39 4.66
N GLY A 122 2.07 20.65 4.91
CA GLY A 122 0.70 21.15 4.86
C GLY A 122 0.14 21.42 3.47
N MET A 123 0.86 21.06 2.41
CA MET A 123 0.51 21.41 1.02
C MET A 123 -0.93 21.04 0.64
N TYR A 124 -1.44 19.91 1.12
CA TYR A 124 -2.76 19.41 0.75
C TYR A 124 -3.83 19.72 1.80
N CYS A 125 -3.48 19.72 3.07
CA CYS A 125 -4.49 19.71 4.14
C CYS A 125 -5.04 21.10 4.46
N GLN A 126 -4.22 22.14 4.44
CA GLN A 126 -4.60 23.49 4.89
C GLN A 126 -5.73 24.11 4.09
N ALA A 127 -5.80 23.87 2.79
CA ALA A 127 -6.83 24.39 1.91
C ALA A 127 -7.91 23.36 1.56
N CYS A 128 -7.78 22.13 2.05
CA CYS A 128 -8.68 21.03 1.74
C CYS A 128 -10.10 21.31 2.24
N PRO A 129 -11.14 21.15 1.41
CA PRO A 129 -12.53 21.30 1.84
C PRO A 129 -12.94 20.38 2.98
N ALA A 130 -12.25 19.24 3.14
CA ALA A 130 -12.48 18.26 4.18
C ALA A 130 -11.68 18.51 5.46
N PHE A 131 -10.93 19.63 5.58
CA PHE A 131 -10.14 19.93 6.78
C PHE A 131 -10.96 19.86 8.05
N GLY A 132 -10.43 19.18 9.08
CA GLY A 132 -11.08 18.98 10.37
C GLY A 132 -12.24 17.97 10.38
N ARG A 133 -12.58 17.37 9.22
CA ARG A 133 -13.63 16.36 9.09
C ARG A 133 -13.29 15.26 8.08
N CYS A 134 -12.04 15.18 7.66
CA CYS A 134 -11.62 14.15 6.71
C CYS A 134 -11.56 12.76 7.37
N ASP A 135 -11.57 11.73 6.54
CA ASP A 135 -11.54 10.34 7.03
C ASP A 135 -10.27 9.97 7.78
N PHE A 136 -9.21 10.77 7.63
CA PHE A 136 -7.90 10.58 8.26
C PHE A 136 -7.71 11.43 9.53
N GLU A 137 -8.77 12.10 10.01
CA GLU A 137 -8.72 12.91 11.23
C GLU A 137 -8.67 12.02 12.47
N GLY A 138 -7.77 12.34 13.41
CA GLY A 138 -7.64 11.66 14.68
C GLY A 138 -6.30 10.96 14.92
N THR A 139 -6.22 10.30 16.08
CA THR A 139 -5.05 9.47 16.44
C THR A 139 -5.09 8.12 15.69
N TYR A 140 -3.96 7.40 15.69
CA TYR A 140 -3.91 6.07 15.09
C TYR A 140 -4.87 5.08 15.76
N GLU A 141 -5.04 5.20 17.10
CA GLU A 141 -5.95 4.37 17.86
C GLU A 141 -7.41 4.65 17.46
N GLN A 142 -7.80 5.92 17.37
CA GLN A 142 -9.14 6.31 16.93
C GLN A 142 -9.45 5.85 15.51
N LEU A 143 -8.47 5.95 14.61
CA LEU A 143 -8.63 5.45 13.24
C LEU A 143 -8.73 3.93 13.19
N ALA A 144 -7.91 3.22 13.97
CA ALA A 144 -8.00 1.76 14.06
C ALA A 144 -9.36 1.30 14.58
N GLU A 145 -9.89 1.92 15.63
CA GLU A 145 -11.23 1.65 16.15
C GLU A 145 -12.35 1.95 15.12
N LYS A 146 -12.18 3.01 14.33
CA LYS A 146 -13.13 3.37 13.26
C LYS A 146 -13.12 2.33 12.12
N LEU A 147 -11.94 1.87 11.71
CA LEU A 147 -11.74 1.08 10.49
C LEU A 147 -11.91 -0.43 10.72
N PHE A 148 -11.56 -0.93 11.90
CA PHE A 148 -11.50 -2.36 12.17
C PHE A 148 -12.49 -2.80 13.25
N ILE A 149 -12.96 -4.05 13.16
CA ILE A 149 -13.85 -4.65 14.18
C ILE A 149 -13.04 -5.03 15.42
N ASP A 150 -11.84 -5.57 15.20
CA ASP A 150 -10.92 -5.99 16.25
C ASP A 150 -9.48 -5.67 15.81
N ALA A 151 -8.95 -4.60 16.38
CA ALA A 151 -7.56 -4.18 16.17
C ALA A 151 -6.62 -4.69 17.28
N SER A 152 -7.15 -5.39 18.27
CA SER A 152 -6.43 -5.78 19.49
C SER A 152 -5.74 -7.14 19.40
N VAL A 153 -5.80 -7.83 18.27
CA VAL A 153 -5.11 -9.10 18.10
C VAL A 153 -3.62 -8.84 17.87
N GLU A 154 -2.87 -8.72 18.96
CA GLU A 154 -1.43 -8.96 18.94
C GLU A 154 -1.20 -10.44 18.53
N ARG A 155 -1.15 -10.70 17.24
CA ARG A 155 -0.66 -11.97 16.76
C ARG A 155 0.86 -11.95 16.87
N GLU A 156 1.41 -12.80 17.71
CA GLU A 156 2.80 -13.23 17.56
C GLU A 156 2.96 -13.79 16.14
N VAL A 157 3.44 -12.96 15.23
CA VAL A 157 3.81 -13.40 13.90
C VAL A 157 5.08 -14.22 14.06
N ARG A 158 4.92 -15.53 14.18
CA ARG A 158 6.00 -16.44 13.84
C ARG A 158 6.17 -16.37 12.34
N LEU A 159 7.07 -15.49 11.90
CA LEU A 159 7.65 -15.58 10.57
C LEU A 159 8.38 -16.93 10.48
N THR A 160 7.68 -17.97 10.12
CA THR A 160 8.30 -19.16 9.55
C THR A 160 8.75 -18.76 8.15
N ILE A 161 9.83 -17.97 8.09
CA ILE A 161 10.57 -17.82 6.84
C ILE A 161 11.05 -19.23 6.51
N PRO A 162 10.55 -19.87 5.44
CA PRO A 162 11.11 -21.14 5.03
C PRO A 162 12.62 -20.89 4.85
N PRO A 163 13.47 -21.83 5.26
CA PRO A 163 14.90 -21.63 5.15
C PRO A 163 15.20 -21.25 3.70
N VAL A 164 15.78 -20.07 3.53
CA VAL A 164 16.28 -19.65 2.22
C VAL A 164 17.31 -20.70 1.85
N VAL A 165 16.97 -21.59 0.93
CA VAL A 165 17.93 -22.48 0.33
C VAL A 165 18.85 -21.58 -0.50
N ILE A 166 19.93 -21.13 0.14
CA ILE A 166 21.04 -20.48 -0.56
C ILE A 166 21.58 -21.57 -1.49
N ARG A 167 21.14 -21.54 -2.73
CA ARG A 167 21.77 -22.40 -3.76
C ARG A 167 23.21 -21.95 -3.80
N GLU A 168 24.11 -22.92 -3.61
CA GLU A 168 25.54 -22.73 -3.74
C GLU A 168 25.85 -21.87 -4.96
N HIS A 169 26.77 -20.95 -4.80
CA HIS A 169 27.23 -20.04 -5.82
C HIS A 169 27.45 -20.80 -7.14
N ARG A 170 26.65 -20.55 -8.15
CA ARG A 170 27.07 -20.83 -9.51
C ARG A 170 28.22 -19.87 -9.79
N GLU A 171 29.38 -20.39 -10.13
CA GLU A 171 30.45 -19.58 -10.68
C GLU A 171 29.89 -18.75 -11.82
N ILE A 172 29.95 -17.43 -11.66
CA ILE A 172 29.55 -16.49 -12.71
C ILE A 172 30.64 -16.54 -13.74
N PRO A 173 30.37 -16.90 -15.02
CA PRO A 173 31.38 -16.85 -16.04
C PRO A 173 32.01 -15.46 -16.14
N ASP A 174 33.32 -15.38 -16.32
CA ASP A 174 34.11 -14.14 -16.32
C ASP A 174 33.63 -13.10 -17.37
N GLU A 175 32.77 -13.47 -18.28
CA GLU A 175 32.19 -12.60 -19.32
C GLU A 175 30.77 -12.10 -18.99
N SER A 176 30.28 -12.32 -17.78
CA SER A 176 28.93 -11.89 -17.40
C SER A 176 28.88 -10.42 -17.01
N LEU A 177 28.05 -9.63 -17.70
CA LEU A 177 27.71 -8.26 -17.31
C LEU A 177 26.81 -8.29 -16.06
N VAL A 178 27.32 -7.79 -14.95
CA VAL A 178 26.54 -7.60 -13.73
C VAL A 178 26.00 -6.19 -13.74
N TRP A 179 24.66 -6.05 -13.80
CA TRP A 179 24.00 -4.77 -13.57
C TRP A 179 23.95 -4.49 -12.07
N VAL A 180 24.73 -3.51 -11.64
CA VAL A 180 24.67 -2.99 -10.28
C VAL A 180 23.78 -1.74 -10.31
N THR A 181 22.58 -1.83 -9.75
CA THR A 181 21.80 -0.63 -9.44
C THR A 181 22.33 -0.07 -8.12
N LEU A 182 22.92 1.11 -8.18
CA LEU A 182 23.23 1.89 -6.99
C LEU A 182 21.92 2.56 -6.55
N ASP A 183 21.21 1.91 -5.65
CA ASP A 183 20.15 2.59 -4.90
C ASP A 183 20.81 3.45 -3.84
N SER A 184 20.70 4.76 -4.04
CA SER A 184 21.09 5.80 -3.09
C SER A 184 20.03 6.00 -2.01
#